data_fee3729a297f4e82c1d3ec1223ad034d
#
_entry.id   fee3729a297f4e82c1d3ec1223ad034d
#
_cell.length_a   1.000
_cell.length_b   1.000
_cell.length_c   1.000
_cell.angle_alpha   90.00
_cell.angle_beta   90.00
_cell.angle_gamma   90.00
#
_symmetry.space_group_name_H-M   'P 1'
#
loop_
_entity.id
_entity.type
_entity.pdbx_description
1 polymer ?
#
loop_
_entity_poly.entity_id
_entity_poly.type
_entity_poly.pdbx_seq_one_letter_code
_entity_poly.pdbx_strand_id
1 'polypeptide(L)'
;MKRKQFVISTIIILLLALFAGCKQSFSPALKKADQVLSADTEKGSKMLDSICQAEPNMSTANQRYCQLLKLKASDKAYRPITNQKLVIDSLVSYFEHAGEDNLLAEAYFYAGRVYYEIGDKPEALKFYQKANEKVAKDNYALQGDIYCQMANVYRYTDLNKEALAALRLAYQADSLSGNIRNMLYDIRDMGEVYLGQNNIPKIRKQSQWQSQLQ
;
A
#
# COMPACT_ATOMS: atom_id res chain seq x y z
N MET A 1 47.87 -21.94 20.91
CA MET A 1 46.77 -22.07 19.95
C MET A 1 45.40 -21.72 20.57
N LYS A 2 45.01 -22.25 21.71
CA LYS A 2 43.67 -22.02 22.34
C LYS A 2 43.35 -20.55 22.64
N ARG A 3 44.30 -19.72 23.05
CA ARG A 3 44.09 -18.28 23.38
C ARG A 3 43.76 -17.42 22.15
N LYS A 4 44.37 -17.72 20.98
CA LYS A 4 44.04 -17.00 19.72
C LYS A 4 42.67 -17.38 19.19
N GLN A 5 42.25 -18.63 19.32
CA GLN A 5 40.90 -19.07 18.94
C GLN A 5 39.83 -18.44 19.83
N PHE A 6 40.10 -18.30 21.13
CA PHE A 6 39.16 -17.64 22.04
C PHE A 6 38.97 -16.15 21.70
N VAL A 7 40.06 -15.44 21.39
CA VAL A 7 39.98 -14.01 21.00
C VAL A 7 39.25 -13.84 19.67
N ILE A 8 39.46 -14.70 18.69
CA ILE A 8 38.74 -14.65 17.39
C ILE A 8 37.26 -14.96 17.59
N SER A 9 36.93 -15.94 18.42
CA SER A 9 35.51 -16.27 18.72
C SER A 9 34.81 -15.13 19.43
N THR A 10 35.44 -14.45 20.38
CA THR A 10 34.85 -13.26 21.06
C THR A 10 34.69 -12.07 20.11
N ILE A 11 35.61 -11.84 19.19
CA ILE A 11 35.50 -10.77 18.19
C ILE A 11 34.32 -11.06 17.22
N ILE A 12 34.17 -12.32 16.80
CA ILE A 12 33.08 -12.73 15.92
C ILE A 12 31.74 -12.58 16.63
N ILE A 13 31.63 -12.95 17.91
CA ILE A 13 30.39 -12.76 18.71
C ILE A 13 30.08 -11.28 18.90
N LEU A 14 31.09 -10.44 19.14
CA LEU A 14 30.91 -8.98 19.26
C LEU A 14 30.50 -8.36 17.93
N LEU A 15 31.07 -8.81 16.82
CA LEU A 15 30.63 -8.37 15.48
C LEU A 15 29.21 -8.83 15.14
N LEU A 16 28.83 -10.05 15.50
CA LEU A 16 27.46 -10.53 15.32
C LEU A 16 26.44 -9.77 16.20
N ALA A 17 26.83 -9.33 17.39
CA ALA A 17 25.99 -8.49 18.25
C ALA A 17 25.79 -7.07 17.69
N LEU A 18 26.73 -6.54 16.90
CA LEU A 18 26.59 -5.26 16.21
C LEU A 18 25.65 -5.34 15.00
N PHE A 19 25.41 -6.54 14.45
CA PHE A 19 24.44 -6.79 13.38
C PHE A 19 23.06 -7.19 13.91
N ALA A 20 22.86 -7.32 15.22
CA ALA A 20 21.52 -7.35 15.81
C ALA A 20 20.93 -5.96 15.65
N GLY A 21 20.49 -5.64 14.44
CA GLY A 21 19.88 -4.36 14.08
C GLY A 21 18.80 -4.04 15.10
N CYS A 22 18.91 -2.88 15.74
CA CYS A 22 17.85 -2.37 16.60
C CYS A 22 16.56 -2.39 15.80
N LYS A 23 15.67 -3.36 16.06
CA LYS A 23 14.32 -3.33 15.50
C LYS A 23 13.71 -2.00 15.87
N GLN A 24 13.43 -1.18 14.87
CA GLN A 24 12.86 0.14 15.10
C GLN A 24 11.51 -0.03 15.80
N SER A 25 11.40 0.53 17.01
CA SER A 25 10.15 0.47 17.77
C SER A 25 9.28 1.66 17.39
N PHE A 26 8.19 1.38 16.66
CA PHE A 26 7.17 2.38 16.35
C PHE A 26 6.25 2.62 17.55
N SER A 27 5.84 3.87 17.74
CA SER A 27 4.94 4.30 18.83
C SER A 27 3.67 3.44 18.89
N PRO A 28 3.33 2.86 20.05
CA PRO A 28 2.07 2.14 20.23
C PRO A 28 0.84 3.00 19.91
N ALA A 29 0.93 4.31 20.12
CA ALA A 29 -0.14 5.26 19.81
C ALA A 29 -0.35 5.36 18.28
N LEU A 30 0.73 5.43 17.48
CA LEU A 30 0.63 5.41 16.02
C LEU A 30 0.09 4.09 15.49
N LYS A 31 0.52 2.95 16.02
CA LYS A 31 -0.03 1.64 15.67
C LYS A 31 -1.53 1.54 15.98
N LYS A 32 -1.95 2.11 17.12
CA LYS A 32 -3.37 2.16 17.47
C LYS A 32 -4.15 3.08 16.53
N ALA A 33 -3.60 4.24 16.17
CA ALA A 33 -4.20 5.14 15.20
C ALA A 33 -4.38 4.46 13.83
N ASP A 34 -3.40 3.67 13.37
CA ASP A 34 -3.46 2.90 12.14
C ASP A 34 -4.60 1.87 12.15
N GLN A 35 -4.73 1.11 13.23
CA GLN A 35 -5.84 0.17 13.41
C GLN A 35 -7.21 0.87 13.36
N VAL A 36 -7.34 2.00 14.05
CA VAL A 36 -8.57 2.79 14.05
C VAL A 36 -8.84 3.37 12.66
N LEU A 37 -7.82 3.88 11.98
CA LEU A 37 -7.91 4.43 10.61
C LEU A 37 -8.40 3.40 9.60
N SER A 38 -8.04 2.14 9.79
CA SER A 38 -8.48 1.03 8.92
C SER A 38 -9.97 0.71 9.12
N ALA A 39 -10.50 0.87 10.34
CA ALA A 39 -11.90 0.61 10.69
C ALA A 39 -12.80 1.84 10.52
N ASP A 40 -12.32 3.01 10.91
CA ASP A 40 -13.02 4.30 10.89
C ASP A 40 -12.04 5.41 10.50
N THR A 41 -12.11 5.81 9.24
CA THR A 41 -11.17 6.77 8.65
C THR A 41 -11.21 8.14 9.34
N GLU A 42 -12.40 8.63 9.72
CA GLU A 42 -12.54 9.94 10.36
C GLU A 42 -11.95 9.94 11.77
N LYS A 43 -12.33 8.94 12.56
CA LYS A 43 -11.84 8.78 13.94
C LYS A 43 -10.32 8.55 13.97
N GLY A 44 -9.81 7.70 13.08
CA GLY A 44 -8.38 7.44 12.95
C GLY A 44 -7.60 8.67 12.54
N SER A 45 -8.12 9.48 11.61
CA SER A 45 -7.49 10.75 11.19
C SER A 45 -7.38 11.74 12.35
N LYS A 46 -8.47 11.94 13.11
CA LYS A 46 -8.47 12.83 14.30
C LYS A 46 -7.45 12.37 15.35
N MET A 47 -7.39 11.06 15.59
CA MET A 47 -6.43 10.48 16.52
C MET A 47 -4.99 10.69 16.06
N LEU A 48 -4.73 10.48 14.76
CA LEU A 48 -3.42 10.67 14.16
C LEU A 48 -2.96 12.14 14.24
N ASP A 49 -3.84 13.08 13.93
CA ASP A 49 -3.53 14.52 14.01
C ASP A 49 -3.18 14.92 15.45
N SER A 50 -3.95 14.43 16.44
CA SER A 50 -3.66 14.67 17.86
C SER A 50 -2.29 14.15 18.28
N ILE A 51 -1.93 12.90 17.88
CA ILE A 51 -0.63 12.30 18.20
C ILE A 51 0.52 13.09 17.55
N CYS A 52 0.38 13.41 16.25
CA CYS A 52 1.43 14.11 15.51
C CYS A 52 1.64 15.57 15.97
N GLN A 53 0.63 16.19 16.60
CA GLN A 53 0.73 17.53 17.18
C GLN A 53 1.32 17.50 18.61
N ALA A 54 0.97 16.48 19.39
CA ALA A 54 1.40 16.37 20.78
C ALA A 54 2.88 15.99 20.96
N GLU A 55 3.49 15.37 19.96
CA GLU A 55 4.88 14.89 20.02
C GLU A 55 5.78 15.59 18.99
N PRO A 56 6.15 16.86 19.16
CA PRO A 56 6.99 17.58 18.19
C PRO A 56 8.39 17.00 18.01
N ASN A 57 8.87 16.25 19.02
CA ASN A 57 10.21 15.62 19.03
C ASN A 57 10.15 14.09 18.77
N MET A 58 9.24 13.64 17.94
CA MET A 58 9.20 12.23 17.51
C MET A 58 10.54 11.77 16.92
N SER A 59 10.86 10.50 17.15
CA SER A 59 11.97 9.87 16.41
C SER A 59 11.70 9.92 14.90
N THR A 60 12.75 9.91 14.09
CA THR A 60 12.64 9.90 12.62
C THR A 60 11.71 8.78 12.15
N ALA A 61 11.80 7.58 12.74
CA ALA A 61 10.93 6.46 12.43
C ALA A 61 9.44 6.79 12.63
N ASN A 62 9.10 7.36 13.78
CA ASN A 62 7.72 7.74 14.08
C ASN A 62 7.23 8.89 13.21
N GLN A 63 8.11 9.84 12.85
CA GLN A 63 7.77 10.91 11.91
C GLN A 63 7.43 10.33 10.53
N ARG A 64 8.24 9.40 10.01
CA ARG A 64 8.01 8.74 8.73
C ARG A 64 6.74 7.90 8.74
N TYR A 65 6.51 7.15 9.81
CA TYR A 65 5.27 6.40 9.98
C TYR A 65 4.04 7.32 10.06
N CYS A 66 4.12 8.42 10.82
CA CYS A 66 3.06 9.42 10.86
C CYS A 66 2.75 10.01 9.46
N GLN A 67 3.78 10.29 8.65
CA GLN A 67 3.60 10.78 7.28
C GLN A 67 2.91 9.74 6.39
N LEU A 68 3.29 8.45 6.49
CA LEU A 68 2.65 7.36 5.75
C LEU A 68 1.17 7.23 6.14
N LEU A 69 0.86 7.28 7.44
CA LEU A 69 -0.52 7.20 7.93
C LEU A 69 -1.36 8.42 7.51
N LYS A 70 -0.79 9.62 7.42
CA LYS A 70 -1.48 10.80 6.89
C LYS A 70 -1.83 10.65 5.40
N LEU A 71 -0.93 10.07 4.63
CA LEU A 71 -1.21 9.76 3.23
C LEU A 71 -2.32 8.70 3.11
N LYS A 72 -2.24 7.61 3.89
CA LYS A 72 -3.28 6.59 4.03
C LYS A 72 -4.63 7.19 4.38
N ALA A 73 -4.67 8.08 5.37
CA ALA A 73 -5.88 8.79 5.79
C ALA A 73 -6.48 9.65 4.67
N SER A 74 -5.62 10.32 3.90
CA SER A 74 -6.05 11.15 2.77
C SER A 74 -6.66 10.30 1.65
N ASP A 75 -6.00 9.22 1.27
CA ASP A 75 -6.48 8.30 0.23
C ASP A 75 -7.81 7.64 0.64
N LYS A 76 -7.90 7.11 1.86
CA LYS A 76 -9.14 6.50 2.39
C LYS A 76 -10.30 7.49 2.53
N ALA A 77 -10.02 8.78 2.72
CA ALA A 77 -11.01 9.85 2.77
C ALA A 77 -11.32 10.42 1.36
N TYR A 78 -10.87 9.78 0.30
CA TYR A 78 -11.03 10.23 -1.10
C TYR A 78 -10.53 11.66 -1.34
N ARG A 79 -9.52 12.11 -0.56
CA ARG A 79 -8.87 13.41 -0.77
C ARG A 79 -7.76 13.26 -1.81
N PRO A 80 -7.55 14.27 -2.69
CA PRO A 80 -6.49 14.23 -3.69
C PRO A 80 -5.11 14.01 -3.06
N ILE A 81 -4.34 13.09 -3.62
CA ILE A 81 -2.98 12.75 -3.18
C ILE A 81 -1.92 13.04 -4.27
N THR A 82 -2.30 13.68 -5.35
CA THR A 82 -1.42 13.99 -6.50
C THR A 82 -0.22 14.85 -6.13
N ASN A 83 -0.34 15.70 -5.12
CA ASN A 83 0.74 16.57 -4.61
C ASN A 83 1.69 15.84 -3.63
N GLN A 84 1.47 14.55 -3.35
CA GLN A 84 2.25 13.79 -2.37
C GLN A 84 3.44 13.03 -2.97
N LYS A 85 3.75 13.24 -4.26
CA LYS A 85 4.83 12.50 -4.95
C LYS A 85 6.17 12.57 -4.22
N LEU A 86 6.66 13.76 -3.88
CA LEU A 86 7.94 13.92 -3.19
C LEU A 86 7.93 13.29 -1.79
N VAL A 87 6.79 13.36 -1.10
CA VAL A 87 6.64 12.77 0.23
C VAL A 87 6.73 11.25 0.12
N ILE A 88 5.97 10.64 -0.78
CA ILE A 88 5.95 9.18 -0.90
C ILE A 88 7.27 8.62 -1.41
N ASP A 89 7.94 9.28 -2.35
CA ASP A 89 9.28 8.88 -2.82
C ASP A 89 10.29 8.87 -1.67
N SER A 90 10.23 9.89 -0.79
CA SER A 90 11.07 9.94 0.43
C SER A 90 10.71 8.84 1.44
N LEU A 91 9.44 8.50 1.58
CA LEU A 91 8.99 7.43 2.48
C LEU A 91 9.43 6.05 1.96
N VAL A 92 9.28 5.80 0.68
CA VAL A 92 9.77 4.56 0.04
C VAL A 92 11.26 4.41 0.28
N SER A 93 12.06 5.45 -0.05
CA SER A 93 13.51 5.43 0.17
C SER A 93 13.88 5.17 1.64
N TYR A 94 13.14 5.75 2.58
CA TYR A 94 13.37 5.51 4.01
C TYR A 94 13.08 4.05 4.40
N PHE A 95 11.91 3.53 4.03
CA PHE A 95 11.49 2.18 4.44
C PHE A 95 12.26 1.08 3.74
N GLU A 96 12.81 1.30 2.54
CA GLU A 96 13.73 0.37 1.86
C GLU A 96 15.00 0.10 2.71
N HIS A 97 15.42 1.05 3.55
CA HIS A 97 16.60 0.94 4.41
C HIS A 97 16.26 0.61 5.88
N ALA A 98 15.00 0.73 6.27
CA ALA A 98 14.56 0.56 7.66
C ALA A 98 14.40 -0.91 8.10
N GLY A 99 14.32 -1.85 7.15
CA GLY A 99 14.18 -3.28 7.45
C GLY A 99 12.79 -3.70 7.97
N GLU A 100 11.76 -2.90 7.73
CA GLU A 100 10.38 -3.15 8.18
C GLU A 100 9.49 -3.47 6.97
N ASP A 101 9.50 -4.73 6.54
CA ASP A 101 8.84 -5.17 5.29
C ASP A 101 7.34 -4.82 5.23
N ASN A 102 6.60 -4.86 6.35
CA ASN A 102 5.18 -4.51 6.34
C ASN A 102 4.94 -3.02 6.03
N LEU A 103 5.73 -2.12 6.63
CA LEU A 103 5.62 -0.69 6.33
C LEU A 103 6.17 -0.35 4.95
N LEU A 104 7.18 -1.09 4.48
CA LEU A 104 7.67 -0.97 3.12
C LEU A 104 6.61 -1.41 2.10
N ALA A 105 5.87 -2.51 2.36
CA ALA A 105 4.76 -2.93 1.52
C ALA A 105 3.66 -1.85 1.44
N GLU A 106 3.30 -1.26 2.58
CA GLU A 106 2.34 -0.14 2.59
C GLU A 106 2.89 1.10 1.87
N ALA A 107 4.17 1.45 2.06
CA ALA A 107 4.78 2.57 1.36
C ALA A 107 4.78 2.36 -0.16
N TYR A 108 5.11 1.16 -0.63
CA TYR A 108 5.00 0.81 -2.05
C TYR A 108 3.55 0.86 -2.54
N PHE A 109 2.58 0.36 -1.76
CA PHE A 109 1.17 0.43 -2.13
C PHE A 109 0.72 1.89 -2.31
N TYR A 110 1.02 2.77 -1.36
CA TYR A 110 0.66 4.18 -1.46
C TYR A 110 1.48 4.95 -2.51
N ALA A 111 2.71 4.53 -2.82
CA ALA A 111 3.42 5.01 -4.00
C ALA A 111 2.64 4.67 -5.28
N GLY A 112 2.23 3.42 -5.43
CA GLY A 112 1.36 3.01 -6.53
C GLY A 112 0.09 3.87 -6.61
N ARG A 113 -0.58 4.16 -5.49
CA ARG A 113 -1.76 5.04 -5.44
C ARG A 113 -1.46 6.45 -5.93
N VAL A 114 -0.38 7.08 -5.44
CA VAL A 114 0.02 8.43 -5.88
C VAL A 114 0.37 8.45 -7.36
N TYR A 115 1.17 7.50 -7.83
CA TYR A 115 1.54 7.43 -9.25
C TYR A 115 0.34 7.14 -10.16
N TYR A 116 -0.62 6.34 -9.69
CA TYR A 116 -1.88 6.13 -10.39
C TYR A 116 -2.68 7.43 -10.53
N GLU A 117 -2.83 8.21 -9.47
CA GLU A 117 -3.58 9.48 -9.46
C GLU A 117 -2.94 10.57 -10.34
N ILE A 118 -1.59 10.64 -10.41
CA ILE A 118 -0.90 11.57 -11.31
C ILE A 118 -0.88 11.10 -12.78
N GLY A 119 -1.42 9.91 -13.07
CA GLY A 119 -1.53 9.37 -14.43
C GLY A 119 -0.38 8.49 -14.89
N ASP A 120 0.67 8.29 -14.10
CA ASP A 120 1.79 7.40 -14.42
C ASP A 120 1.43 5.93 -14.08
N LYS A 121 0.58 5.34 -14.94
CA LYS A 121 0.09 3.98 -14.76
C LYS A 121 1.19 2.90 -14.79
N PRO A 122 2.22 2.99 -15.68
CA PRO A 122 3.33 2.05 -15.67
C PRO A 122 4.11 2.05 -14.35
N GLU A 123 4.41 3.23 -13.80
CA GLU A 123 5.14 3.32 -12.54
C GLU A 123 4.27 2.88 -11.36
N ALA A 124 2.97 3.22 -11.37
CA ALA A 124 2.01 2.70 -10.40
C ALA A 124 2.01 1.17 -10.34
N LEU A 125 1.97 0.50 -11.50
CA LEU A 125 1.98 -0.96 -11.57
C LEU A 125 3.26 -1.56 -10.96
N LYS A 126 4.43 -0.97 -11.24
CA LYS A 126 5.69 -1.40 -10.63
C LYS A 126 5.67 -1.32 -9.11
N PHE A 127 5.12 -0.22 -8.57
CA PHE A 127 5.00 -0.06 -7.12
C PHE A 127 4.02 -1.06 -6.51
N TYR A 128 2.89 -1.36 -7.16
CA TYR A 128 1.98 -2.41 -6.69
C TYR A 128 2.63 -3.80 -6.73
N GLN A 129 3.44 -4.10 -7.76
CA GLN A 129 4.21 -5.35 -7.81
C GLN A 129 5.22 -5.45 -6.67
N LYS A 130 5.99 -4.37 -6.40
CA LYS A 130 6.89 -4.30 -5.24
C LYS A 130 6.14 -4.47 -3.91
N ALA A 131 4.96 -3.88 -3.79
CA ALA A 131 4.11 -4.06 -2.61
C ALA A 131 3.72 -5.52 -2.43
N ASN A 132 3.31 -6.19 -3.51
CA ASN A 132 2.94 -7.60 -3.50
C ASN A 132 4.10 -8.54 -3.12
N GLU A 133 5.34 -8.18 -3.50
CA GLU A 133 6.54 -8.94 -3.10
C GLU A 133 6.87 -8.81 -1.61
N LYS A 134 6.49 -7.70 -0.97
CA LYS A 134 6.83 -7.36 0.40
C LYS A 134 5.73 -7.59 1.41
N VAL A 135 4.48 -7.64 0.97
CA VAL A 135 3.33 -7.83 1.86
C VAL A 135 3.41 -9.17 2.57
N ALA A 136 3.13 -9.18 3.88
CA ALA A 136 3.11 -10.40 4.67
C ALA A 136 2.04 -11.37 4.14
N LYS A 137 2.35 -12.68 4.18
CA LYS A 137 1.48 -13.73 3.63
C LYS A 137 0.10 -13.82 4.29
N ASP A 138 -0.02 -13.35 5.51
CA ASP A 138 -1.25 -13.30 6.30
C ASP A 138 -1.94 -11.93 6.29
N ASN A 139 -1.34 -10.92 5.64
CA ASN A 139 -1.97 -9.61 5.47
C ASN A 139 -2.89 -9.59 4.25
N TYR A 140 -3.95 -10.39 4.32
CA TYR A 140 -4.92 -10.55 3.22
C TYR A 140 -5.63 -9.25 2.84
N ALA A 141 -5.85 -8.34 3.79
CA ALA A 141 -6.50 -7.05 3.51
C ALA A 141 -5.65 -6.20 2.55
N LEU A 142 -4.34 -6.07 2.81
CA LEU A 142 -3.45 -5.32 1.92
C LEU A 142 -3.22 -6.05 0.60
N GLN A 143 -3.17 -7.40 0.60
CA GLN A 143 -3.09 -8.19 -0.63
C GLN A 143 -4.29 -7.93 -1.55
N GLY A 144 -5.52 -7.93 -0.99
CA GLY A 144 -6.74 -7.62 -1.73
C GLY A 144 -6.68 -6.23 -2.35
N ASP A 145 -6.32 -5.21 -1.56
CA ASP A 145 -6.16 -3.84 -2.04
C ASP A 145 -5.10 -3.74 -3.17
N ILE A 146 -3.96 -4.42 -3.04
CA ILE A 146 -2.90 -4.43 -4.06
C ILE A 146 -3.41 -5.03 -5.37
N TYR A 147 -4.03 -6.22 -5.33
CA TYR A 147 -4.52 -6.89 -6.53
C TYR A 147 -5.65 -6.11 -7.20
N CYS A 148 -6.56 -5.50 -6.43
CA CYS A 148 -7.59 -4.63 -6.94
C CYS A 148 -7.00 -3.43 -7.70
N GLN A 149 -5.96 -2.78 -7.15
CA GLN A 149 -5.31 -1.66 -7.82
C GLN A 149 -4.51 -2.09 -9.07
N MET A 150 -3.86 -3.25 -9.05
CA MET A 150 -3.24 -3.81 -10.26
C MET A 150 -4.29 -4.07 -11.34
N ALA A 151 -5.44 -4.61 -10.98
CA ALA A 151 -6.55 -4.83 -11.91
C ALA A 151 -7.04 -3.52 -12.53
N ASN A 152 -7.12 -2.44 -11.75
CA ASN A 152 -7.50 -1.12 -12.26
C ASN A 152 -6.49 -0.60 -13.31
N VAL A 153 -5.18 -0.82 -13.10
CA VAL A 153 -4.16 -0.47 -14.11
C VAL A 153 -4.35 -1.32 -15.37
N TYR A 154 -4.54 -2.63 -15.24
CA TYR A 154 -4.75 -3.52 -16.39
C TYR A 154 -6.02 -3.17 -17.18
N ARG A 155 -7.11 -2.82 -16.49
CA ARG A 155 -8.34 -2.36 -17.16
C ARG A 155 -8.12 -1.07 -17.93
N TYR A 156 -7.35 -0.14 -17.37
CA TYR A 156 -7.02 1.12 -18.04
C TYR A 156 -6.20 0.91 -19.33
N THR A 157 -5.42 -0.15 -19.40
CA THR A 157 -4.57 -0.52 -20.54
C THR A 157 -5.19 -1.59 -21.44
N ASP A 158 -6.47 -1.90 -21.28
CA ASP A 158 -7.21 -2.94 -22.01
C ASP A 158 -6.64 -4.36 -21.86
N LEU A 159 -5.83 -4.62 -20.83
CA LEU A 159 -5.28 -5.94 -20.50
C LEU A 159 -6.29 -6.76 -19.69
N ASN A 160 -7.39 -7.12 -20.34
CA ASN A 160 -8.57 -7.70 -19.68
C ASN A 160 -8.32 -9.07 -19.04
N LYS A 161 -7.42 -9.88 -19.60
CA LYS A 161 -7.07 -11.19 -19.03
C LYS A 161 -6.31 -11.03 -17.73
N GLU A 162 -5.35 -10.12 -17.70
CA GLU A 162 -4.55 -9.75 -16.55
C GLU A 162 -5.42 -9.11 -15.47
N ALA A 163 -6.35 -8.24 -15.87
CA ALA A 163 -7.32 -7.63 -14.96
C ALA A 163 -8.19 -8.68 -14.27
N LEU A 164 -8.76 -9.64 -15.01
CA LEU A 164 -9.55 -10.74 -14.45
C LEU A 164 -8.73 -11.64 -13.52
N ALA A 165 -7.47 -11.91 -13.86
CA ALA A 165 -6.58 -12.69 -13.02
C ALA A 165 -6.33 -11.96 -11.69
N ALA A 166 -6.02 -10.66 -11.74
CA ALA A 166 -5.80 -9.85 -10.55
C ALA A 166 -7.07 -9.72 -9.70
N LEU A 167 -8.26 -9.50 -10.29
CA LEU A 167 -9.53 -9.44 -9.54
C LEU A 167 -9.89 -10.75 -8.85
N ARG A 168 -9.56 -11.89 -9.43
CA ARG A 168 -9.74 -13.19 -8.76
C ARG A 168 -8.84 -13.32 -7.53
N LEU A 169 -7.59 -12.86 -7.61
CA LEU A 169 -6.68 -12.84 -6.47
C LEU A 169 -7.15 -11.85 -5.40
N ALA A 170 -7.66 -10.68 -5.79
CA ALA A 170 -8.29 -9.71 -4.89
C ALA A 170 -9.44 -10.36 -4.14
N TYR A 171 -10.40 -10.97 -4.85
CA TYR A 171 -11.54 -11.65 -4.26
C TYR A 171 -11.14 -12.76 -3.26
N GLN A 172 -10.11 -13.56 -3.60
CA GLN A 172 -9.59 -14.59 -2.69
C GLN A 172 -9.00 -13.98 -1.42
N ALA A 173 -8.19 -12.94 -1.54
CA ALA A 173 -7.60 -12.24 -0.41
C ALA A 173 -8.68 -11.55 0.45
N ASP A 174 -9.65 -10.88 -0.16
CA ASP A 174 -10.75 -10.24 0.55
C ASP A 174 -11.67 -11.25 1.24
N SER A 175 -11.87 -12.43 0.66
CA SER A 175 -12.57 -13.54 1.31
C SER A 175 -11.83 -14.03 2.56
N LEU A 176 -10.51 -14.17 2.50
CA LEU A 176 -9.68 -14.59 3.62
C LEU A 176 -9.60 -13.50 4.72
N SER A 177 -9.66 -12.22 4.34
CA SER A 177 -9.72 -11.10 5.29
C SER A 177 -11.11 -10.88 5.91
N GLY A 178 -12.16 -11.52 5.36
CA GLY A 178 -13.55 -11.31 5.75
C GLY A 178 -14.14 -9.97 5.26
N ASN A 179 -13.52 -9.32 4.27
CA ASN A 179 -13.96 -8.05 3.74
C ASN A 179 -15.06 -8.22 2.68
N ILE A 180 -16.29 -8.47 3.12
CA ILE A 180 -17.44 -8.73 2.24
C ILE A 180 -17.68 -7.56 1.26
N ARG A 181 -17.44 -6.32 1.68
CA ARG A 181 -17.63 -5.15 0.81
C ARG A 181 -16.70 -5.20 -0.41
N ASN A 182 -15.41 -5.45 -0.19
CA ASN A 182 -14.45 -5.53 -1.27
C ASN A 182 -14.73 -6.73 -2.18
N MET A 183 -15.10 -7.89 -1.61
CA MET A 183 -15.52 -9.05 -2.41
C MET A 183 -16.64 -8.71 -3.40
N LEU A 184 -17.63 -7.91 -2.97
CA LEU A 184 -18.71 -7.48 -3.86
C LEU A 184 -18.22 -6.52 -4.95
N TYR A 185 -17.26 -5.65 -4.63
CA TYR A 185 -16.63 -4.79 -5.64
C TYR A 185 -15.82 -5.60 -6.65
N ASP A 186 -15.06 -6.60 -6.20
CA ASP A 186 -14.32 -7.49 -7.11
C ASP A 186 -15.24 -8.23 -8.08
N ILE A 187 -16.36 -8.77 -7.58
CA ILE A 187 -17.37 -9.44 -8.43
C ILE A 187 -17.95 -8.46 -9.45
N ARG A 188 -18.32 -7.25 -9.03
CA ARG A 188 -18.80 -6.19 -9.92
C ARG A 188 -17.77 -5.89 -11.00
N ASP A 189 -16.52 -5.67 -10.61
CA ASP A 189 -15.45 -5.28 -11.52
C ASP A 189 -15.08 -6.39 -12.50
N MET A 190 -15.12 -7.66 -12.08
CA MET A 190 -15.03 -8.80 -13.00
C MET A 190 -16.16 -8.79 -14.01
N GLY A 191 -17.40 -8.53 -13.57
CA GLY A 191 -18.57 -8.39 -14.44
C GLY A 191 -18.38 -7.28 -15.47
N GLU A 192 -17.86 -6.12 -15.07
CA GLU A 192 -17.57 -5.01 -15.98
C GLU A 192 -16.51 -5.38 -17.03
N VAL A 193 -15.44 -6.10 -16.65
CA VAL A 193 -14.44 -6.59 -17.60
C VAL A 193 -15.05 -7.55 -18.62
N TYR A 194 -15.89 -8.51 -18.19
CA TYR A 194 -16.58 -9.43 -19.09
C TYR A 194 -17.53 -8.71 -20.05
N LEU A 195 -18.29 -7.74 -19.58
CA LEU A 195 -19.18 -6.92 -20.39
C LEU A 195 -18.41 -6.06 -21.39
N GLY A 196 -17.28 -5.49 -20.96
CA GLY A 196 -16.40 -4.69 -21.80
C GLY A 196 -15.81 -5.49 -22.98
N GLN A 197 -15.41 -6.74 -22.75
CA GLN A 197 -14.93 -7.64 -23.81
C GLN A 197 -15.97 -7.90 -24.91
N ASN A 198 -17.24 -7.94 -24.55
CA ASN A 198 -18.34 -8.27 -25.46
C ASN A 198 -19.02 -7.03 -26.10
N ASN A 199 -18.83 -5.83 -25.55
CA ASN A 199 -19.64 -4.65 -25.90
C ASN A 199 -18.87 -3.34 -26.14
N ILE A 200 -17.55 -3.37 -26.33
CA ILE A 200 -16.73 -2.16 -26.55
C ILE A 200 -17.32 -1.20 -27.61
N PRO A 201 -17.93 -1.63 -28.73
CA PRO A 201 -18.55 -0.70 -29.68
C PRO A 201 -19.78 0.03 -29.15
N LYS A 202 -20.57 -0.59 -28.26
CA LYS A 202 -21.83 0.00 -27.75
C LYS A 202 -21.59 1.04 -26.64
N ILE A 203 -20.65 0.79 -25.74
CA ILE A 203 -20.35 1.68 -24.61
C ILE A 203 -19.66 2.97 -25.11
N ARG A 204 -18.74 2.88 -26.07
CA ARG A 204 -18.15 4.08 -26.71
C ARG A 204 -19.19 4.94 -27.41
N LYS A 205 -20.18 4.35 -28.07
CA LYS A 205 -21.30 5.12 -28.66
C LYS A 205 -22.13 5.82 -27.61
N GLN A 206 -22.42 5.17 -26.49
CA GLN A 206 -23.27 5.74 -25.45
C GLN A 206 -22.60 6.90 -24.72
N SER A 207 -21.30 6.86 -24.45
CA SER A 207 -20.54 7.97 -23.87
C SER A 207 -20.39 9.15 -24.84
N GLN A 208 -20.26 8.90 -26.15
CA GLN A 208 -20.29 9.95 -27.17
C GLN A 208 -21.66 10.63 -27.28
N TRP A 209 -22.76 9.90 -27.11
CA TRP A 209 -24.10 10.49 -27.09
C TRP A 209 -24.34 11.39 -25.87
N GLN A 210 -23.82 11.02 -24.70
CA GLN A 210 -23.92 11.84 -23.49
C GLN A 210 -23.12 13.13 -23.57
N SER A 211 -21.95 13.12 -24.24
CA SER A 211 -21.13 14.32 -24.44
C SER A 211 -21.66 15.27 -25.54
N GLN A 212 -22.62 14.84 -26.36
CA GLN A 212 -23.28 15.68 -27.38
C GLN A 212 -24.60 16.31 -26.88
N LEU A 213 -25.08 15.91 -25.68
CA LEU A 213 -26.30 16.43 -25.08
C LEU A 213 -26.03 17.44 -23.95
N GLN A 214 -24.76 17.79 -23.70
CA GLN A 214 -24.31 18.87 -22.82
C GLN A 214 -23.76 20.02 -23.67
#